data_128a1c3b052671ce7cb1687666e1d389
#
_entry.id   128a1c3b052671ce7cb1687666e1d389
#
_cell.length_a   1.000
_cell.length_b   1.000
_cell.length_c   1.000
_cell.angle_alpha   90.00
_cell.angle_beta   90.00
_cell.angle_gamma   90.00
#
_symmetry.space_group_name_H-M   'P 1'
#
loop_
_entity.id
_entity.type
_entity.pdbx_description
1 polymer ?
#
loop_
_entity_poly.entity_id
_entity_poly.type
_entity_poly.pdbx_seq_one_letter_code
_entity_poly.pdbx_strand_id
1 'polypeptide(L)'
;MIPPHKEDRITPKLPALHLYQLSLPVPKPPSGAFDVAAAGRGEALFNGKARCATCHVPPLFTEPGWNLHKAEEIGIDDFQAKRAPDDRYVTAKLRALWDTKKIHKGGFYHDGRFVTLADVVNHYDNHFQTALSEQEKADLIEYLKSI
;
A
#
# COMPACT_ATOMS: atom_id res chain seq x y z
N MET A 1 -35.43 0.36 -15.12
CA MET A 1 -34.49 -0.37 -15.99
C MET A 1 -33.65 0.69 -16.72
N ILE A 2 -32.35 0.74 -16.51
CA ILE A 2 -31.44 1.67 -17.23
C ILE A 2 -31.25 1.10 -18.63
N PRO A 3 -31.53 1.85 -19.71
CA PRO A 3 -31.35 1.33 -21.05
C PRO A 3 -29.85 1.02 -21.29
N PRO A 4 -29.52 -0.07 -21.98
CA PRO A 4 -28.13 -0.38 -22.29
C PRO A 4 -27.53 0.74 -23.11
N HIS A 5 -26.39 1.27 -22.70
CA HIS A 5 -25.64 2.24 -23.48
C HIS A 5 -25.20 1.59 -24.80
N LYS A 6 -25.55 2.19 -25.92
CA LYS A 6 -25.18 1.69 -27.24
C LYS A 6 -23.68 1.76 -27.53
N GLU A 7 -22.94 2.57 -26.79
CA GLU A 7 -21.53 2.85 -26.98
C GLU A 7 -20.84 2.97 -25.63
N ASP A 8 -19.76 2.22 -25.44
CA ASP A 8 -18.88 2.38 -24.27
C ASP A 8 -18.04 3.65 -24.42
N ARG A 9 -18.39 4.67 -23.62
CA ARG A 9 -17.70 5.96 -23.57
C ARG A 9 -16.76 6.09 -22.37
N ILE A 10 -16.61 5.06 -21.57
CA ILE A 10 -15.85 5.08 -20.33
C ILE A 10 -14.53 4.34 -20.49
N THR A 11 -14.58 3.06 -20.89
CA THR A 11 -13.40 2.21 -21.00
C THR A 11 -12.24 2.85 -21.78
N PRO A 12 -12.45 3.53 -22.92
CA PRO A 12 -11.34 4.17 -23.64
C PRO A 12 -10.66 5.32 -22.88
N LYS A 13 -11.30 5.84 -21.81
CA LYS A 13 -10.75 6.94 -20.97
C LYS A 13 -10.01 6.45 -19.74
N LEU A 14 -10.19 5.18 -19.36
CA LEU A 14 -9.59 4.62 -18.15
C LEU A 14 -8.06 4.72 -18.12
N PRO A 15 -7.31 4.49 -19.22
CA PRO A 15 -5.86 4.65 -19.21
C PRO A 15 -5.43 6.09 -18.87
N ALA A 16 -6.10 7.09 -19.45
CA ALA A 16 -5.80 8.50 -19.16
C ALA A 16 -6.15 8.87 -17.71
N LEU A 17 -7.28 8.38 -17.19
CA LEU A 17 -7.65 8.55 -15.79
C LEU A 17 -6.63 7.91 -14.84
N HIS A 18 -6.15 6.72 -15.17
CA HIS A 18 -5.13 6.01 -14.39
C HIS A 18 -3.82 6.80 -14.35
N LEU A 19 -3.33 7.28 -15.49
CA LEU A 19 -2.14 8.13 -15.56
C LEU A 19 -2.31 9.42 -14.75
N TYR A 20 -3.47 10.06 -14.84
CA TYR A 20 -3.79 11.23 -14.02
C TYR A 20 -3.71 10.92 -12.52
N GLN A 21 -4.33 9.83 -12.07
CA GLN A 21 -4.29 9.42 -10.66
C GLN A 21 -2.86 9.12 -10.17
N LEU A 22 -2.02 8.53 -11.03
CA LEU A 22 -0.61 8.28 -10.72
C LEU A 22 0.22 9.58 -10.65
N SER A 23 -0.15 10.60 -11.41
CA SER A 23 0.56 11.89 -11.46
C SER A 23 0.23 12.83 -10.29
N LEU A 24 -0.83 12.55 -9.51
CA LEU A 24 -1.19 13.38 -8.38
C LEU A 24 -0.08 13.36 -7.33
N PRO A 25 0.35 14.54 -6.83
CA PRO A 25 1.39 14.59 -5.81
C PRO A 25 0.89 13.99 -4.49
N VAL A 26 1.81 13.35 -3.77
CA VAL A 26 1.54 12.86 -2.42
C VAL A 26 1.51 14.05 -1.45
N PRO A 27 0.54 14.13 -0.54
CA PRO A 27 0.57 15.12 0.54
C PRO A 27 1.84 14.94 1.38
N LYS A 28 2.58 16.03 1.57
CA LYS A 28 3.79 15.99 2.40
C LYS A 28 3.43 15.84 3.88
N PRO A 29 4.18 15.01 4.62
CA PRO A 29 3.99 14.91 6.06
C PRO A 29 4.28 16.26 6.73
N PRO A 30 3.53 16.63 7.79
CA PRO A 30 3.84 17.80 8.60
C PRO A 30 5.24 17.70 9.25
N SER A 31 5.82 18.83 9.59
CA SER A 31 7.06 18.82 10.35
C SER A 31 6.89 18.06 11.67
N GLY A 32 7.83 17.16 11.96
CA GLY A 32 7.80 16.32 13.16
C GLY A 32 6.83 15.13 13.10
N ALA A 33 6.24 14.83 11.94
CA ALA A 33 5.37 13.66 11.78
C ALA A 33 6.12 12.32 11.88
N PHE A 34 7.43 12.34 11.67
CA PHE A 34 8.30 11.17 11.75
C PHE A 34 9.72 11.56 12.15
N ASP A 35 10.51 10.59 12.65
CA ASP A 35 11.95 10.75 12.93
C ASP A 35 12.75 10.53 11.64
N VAL A 36 13.48 11.56 11.22
CA VAL A 36 14.26 11.55 9.95
C VAL A 36 15.38 10.52 9.98
N ALA A 37 16.09 10.39 11.10
CA ALA A 37 17.19 9.44 11.22
C ALA A 37 16.70 7.99 11.23
N ALA A 38 15.61 7.72 11.96
CA ALA A 38 14.95 6.43 11.96
C ALA A 38 14.36 6.08 10.57
N ALA A 39 13.74 7.05 9.89
CA ALA A 39 13.23 6.86 8.54
C ALA A 39 14.34 6.49 7.54
N GLY A 40 15.52 7.09 7.64
CA GLY A 40 16.66 6.73 6.80
C GLY A 40 17.13 5.28 7.01
N ARG A 41 17.11 4.76 8.25
CA ARG A 41 17.36 3.34 8.52
C ARG A 41 16.23 2.45 8.00
N GLY A 42 14.99 2.90 8.18
CA GLY A 42 13.78 2.24 7.69
C GLY A 42 13.73 2.09 6.17
N GLU A 43 14.25 3.08 5.42
CA GLU A 43 14.37 3.00 3.96
C GLU A 43 15.26 1.82 3.52
N ALA A 44 16.39 1.62 4.18
CA ALA A 44 17.26 0.48 3.90
C ALA A 44 16.56 -0.87 4.20
N LEU A 45 15.76 -0.93 5.26
CA LEU A 45 14.95 -2.11 5.60
C LEU A 45 13.85 -2.35 4.56
N PHE A 46 13.14 -1.31 4.15
CA PHE A 46 12.08 -1.37 3.15
C PHE A 46 12.58 -1.95 1.82
N ASN A 47 13.75 -1.48 1.37
CA ASN A 47 14.39 -1.92 0.13
C ASN A 47 15.13 -3.26 0.26
N GLY A 48 15.35 -3.75 1.47
CA GLY A 48 16.14 -4.95 1.75
C GLY A 48 15.38 -5.98 2.59
N LYS A 49 15.79 -6.12 3.85
CA LYS A 49 15.37 -7.19 4.77
C LYS A 49 13.84 -7.33 4.90
N ALA A 50 13.10 -6.21 4.96
CA ALA A 50 11.64 -6.22 5.10
C ALA A 50 10.90 -6.58 3.79
N ARG A 51 11.57 -6.62 2.63
CA ARG A 51 11.05 -7.02 1.32
C ARG A 51 9.88 -6.19 0.79
N CYS A 52 9.61 -5.01 1.36
CA CYS A 52 8.44 -4.20 0.99
C CYS A 52 8.52 -3.71 -0.47
N ALA A 53 9.73 -3.32 -0.92
CA ALA A 53 9.96 -2.81 -2.27
C ALA A 53 9.76 -3.86 -3.38
N THR A 54 9.59 -5.14 -3.07
CA THR A 54 9.28 -6.18 -4.07
C THR A 54 7.92 -5.98 -4.72
N CYS A 55 6.95 -5.41 -3.97
CA CYS A 55 5.62 -5.08 -4.46
C CYS A 55 5.37 -3.56 -4.45
N HIS A 56 5.82 -2.85 -3.42
CA HIS A 56 5.68 -1.40 -3.31
C HIS A 56 6.87 -0.67 -3.96
N VAL A 57 6.95 -0.71 -5.28
CA VAL A 57 8.10 -0.22 -6.07
C VAL A 57 8.19 1.30 -6.07
N PRO A 58 9.29 1.91 -5.57
CA PRO A 58 9.50 3.37 -5.68
C PRO A 58 9.60 3.82 -7.15
N PRO A 59 9.26 5.07 -7.50
CA PRO A 59 8.75 6.13 -6.63
C PRO A 59 7.23 6.10 -6.44
N LEU A 60 6.51 5.17 -7.06
CA LEU A 60 5.06 5.08 -7.00
C LEU A 60 4.57 4.29 -5.78
N PHE A 61 5.44 3.49 -5.18
CA PHE A 61 5.15 2.59 -4.05
C PHE A 61 3.93 1.69 -4.32
N THR A 62 3.82 1.23 -5.57
CA THR A 62 2.80 0.30 -6.05
C THR A 62 3.28 -0.34 -7.36
N GLU A 63 2.58 -1.36 -7.80
CA GLU A 63 2.68 -1.97 -9.13
C GLU A 63 1.41 -1.62 -9.91
N PRO A 64 1.36 -0.51 -10.68
CA PRO A 64 0.12 0.07 -11.17
C PRO A 64 -0.59 -0.78 -12.24
N GLY A 65 -1.07 -1.96 -11.84
CA GLY A 65 -1.94 -2.83 -12.64
C GLY A 65 -1.23 -3.83 -13.54
N TRP A 66 0.11 -3.92 -13.52
CA TRP A 66 0.82 -4.95 -14.31
C TRP A 66 1.15 -6.21 -13.52
N ASN A 67 1.06 -6.17 -12.20
CA ASN A 67 1.21 -7.34 -11.35
C ASN A 67 0.08 -7.38 -10.32
N LEU A 68 -0.51 -8.55 -10.15
CA LEU A 68 -1.62 -8.79 -9.25
C LEU A 68 -1.28 -9.96 -8.36
N HIS A 69 -1.61 -9.86 -7.07
CA HIS A 69 -1.23 -10.83 -6.05
C HIS A 69 -2.42 -11.66 -5.59
N LYS A 70 -2.20 -12.96 -5.45
CA LYS A 70 -3.15 -13.83 -4.77
C LYS A 70 -3.18 -13.54 -3.27
N ALA A 71 -4.29 -13.86 -2.63
CA ALA A 71 -4.49 -13.65 -1.20
C ALA A 71 -3.42 -14.37 -0.35
N GLU A 72 -3.06 -15.59 -0.70
CA GLU A 72 -2.02 -16.37 -0.02
C GLU A 72 -0.61 -15.79 -0.16
N GLU A 73 -0.31 -15.06 -1.24
CA GLU A 73 1.00 -14.42 -1.44
C GLU A 73 1.25 -13.28 -0.44
N ILE A 74 0.17 -12.65 0.03
CA ILE A 74 0.21 -11.51 0.95
C ILE A 74 -0.40 -11.83 2.33
N GLY A 75 -0.75 -13.10 2.58
CA GLY A 75 -1.18 -13.61 3.87
C GLY A 75 -2.53 -13.10 4.36
N ILE A 76 -3.47 -12.80 3.45
CA ILE A 76 -4.83 -12.35 3.80
C ILE A 76 -5.89 -13.27 3.19
N ASP A 77 -7.16 -13.04 3.55
CA ASP A 77 -8.28 -13.76 2.94
C ASP A 77 -8.53 -13.33 1.48
N ASP A 78 -9.26 -14.15 0.75
CA ASP A 78 -9.60 -13.94 -0.65
C ASP A 78 -10.97 -13.29 -0.87
N PHE A 79 -11.63 -12.81 0.19
CA PHE A 79 -13.01 -12.33 0.15
C PHE A 79 -13.24 -11.22 -0.90
N GLN A 80 -12.35 -10.23 -0.96
CA GLN A 80 -12.45 -9.17 -1.97
C GLN A 80 -11.87 -9.62 -3.32
N ALA A 81 -10.79 -10.41 -3.31
CA ALA A 81 -10.17 -10.90 -4.54
C ALA A 81 -11.19 -11.68 -5.39
N LYS A 82 -11.98 -12.57 -4.79
CA LYS A 82 -13.04 -13.33 -5.47
C LYS A 82 -14.16 -12.50 -6.10
N ARG A 83 -14.18 -11.20 -5.90
CA ARG A 83 -15.08 -10.26 -6.55
C ARG A 83 -14.44 -9.52 -7.73
N ALA A 84 -13.14 -9.67 -7.90
CA ALA A 84 -12.39 -9.18 -9.05
C ALA A 84 -12.35 -10.25 -10.16
N PRO A 85 -12.26 -9.86 -11.43
CA PRO A 85 -12.20 -10.82 -12.54
C PRO A 85 -11.02 -11.80 -12.48
N ASP A 86 -9.91 -11.39 -11.85
CA ASP A 86 -8.67 -12.15 -11.81
C ASP A 86 -8.46 -12.92 -10.49
N ASP A 87 -9.40 -12.87 -9.57
CA ASP A 87 -9.28 -13.42 -8.20
C ASP A 87 -8.01 -12.96 -7.46
N ARG A 88 -7.61 -11.69 -7.67
CA ARG A 88 -6.33 -11.13 -7.19
C ARG A 88 -6.49 -9.73 -6.62
N TYR A 89 -5.49 -9.33 -5.86
CA TYR A 89 -5.34 -7.99 -5.29
C TYR A 89 -4.35 -7.14 -6.08
N VAL A 90 -4.66 -5.85 -6.19
CA VAL A 90 -3.72 -4.81 -6.64
C VAL A 90 -2.86 -4.38 -5.45
N THR A 91 -1.57 -4.16 -5.66
CA THR A 91 -0.69 -3.56 -4.65
C THR A 91 -1.17 -2.16 -4.28
N ALA A 92 -1.58 -1.97 -3.03
CA ALA A 92 -2.04 -0.69 -2.52
C ALA A 92 -0.90 0.35 -2.58
N LYS A 93 -1.23 1.58 -2.97
CA LYS A 93 -0.25 2.68 -2.96
C LYS A 93 0.07 3.07 -1.52
N LEU A 94 1.36 3.15 -1.19
CA LEU A 94 1.79 3.70 0.08
C LEU A 94 1.89 5.22 -0.06
N ARG A 95 0.89 5.93 0.45
CA ARG A 95 0.80 7.40 0.37
C ARG A 95 0.19 7.98 1.62
N ALA A 96 0.84 9.02 2.15
CA ALA A 96 0.35 9.78 3.30
C ALA A 96 0.02 8.90 4.53
N LEU A 97 0.84 7.87 4.78
CA LEU A 97 0.62 6.91 5.88
C LEU A 97 0.79 7.56 7.26
N TRP A 98 1.36 8.75 7.33
CA TRP A 98 1.41 9.57 8.55
C TRP A 98 0.03 10.05 9.03
N ASP A 99 -0.98 10.16 8.13
CA ASP A 99 -2.31 10.66 8.46
C ASP A 99 -3.28 9.51 8.81
N THR A 100 -3.17 9.01 10.02
CA THR A 100 -4.07 7.97 10.55
C THR A 100 -5.42 8.53 11.02
N LYS A 101 -5.58 9.87 11.09
CA LYS A 101 -6.81 10.51 11.60
C LYS A 101 -7.82 10.84 10.52
N LYS A 102 -7.37 11.11 9.28
CA LYS A 102 -8.25 11.52 8.18
C LYS A 102 -8.20 10.52 7.03
N ILE A 103 -7.01 10.31 6.45
CA ILE A 103 -6.85 9.46 5.25
C ILE A 103 -6.99 7.99 5.64
N HIS A 104 -6.31 7.54 6.70
CA HIS A 104 -6.28 6.13 7.14
C HIS A 104 -7.07 5.86 8.43
N LYS A 105 -8.08 6.68 8.74
CA LYS A 105 -8.88 6.55 9.98
C LYS A 105 -9.66 5.23 10.10
N GLY A 106 -9.86 4.51 9.01
CA GLY A 106 -10.55 3.22 8.98
C GLY A 106 -9.64 2.01 9.14
N GLY A 107 -8.34 2.24 9.37
CA GLY A 107 -7.34 1.17 9.40
C GLY A 107 -6.80 0.84 8.01
N PHE A 108 -6.03 -0.24 7.96
CA PHE A 108 -5.33 -0.72 6.77
C PHE A 108 -5.93 -2.03 6.26
N TYR A 109 -5.67 -2.36 5.01
CA TYR A 109 -6.29 -3.44 4.23
C TYR A 109 -7.75 -3.15 3.83
N HIS A 110 -8.31 -4.03 3.02
CA HIS A 110 -9.65 -3.86 2.44
C HIS A 110 -10.79 -3.81 3.46
N ASP A 111 -10.57 -4.31 4.67
CA ASP A 111 -11.57 -4.42 5.74
C ASP A 111 -11.19 -3.64 7.02
N GLY A 112 -10.04 -2.95 7.00
CA GLY A 112 -9.57 -2.19 8.17
C GLY A 112 -9.04 -3.05 9.32
N ARG A 113 -8.73 -4.33 9.08
CA ARG A 113 -8.32 -5.29 10.13
C ARG A 113 -7.08 -4.86 10.89
N PHE A 114 -6.19 -4.12 10.29
CA PHE A 114 -4.99 -3.58 10.93
C PHE A 114 -5.20 -2.11 11.28
N VAL A 115 -5.26 -1.82 12.57
CA VAL A 115 -5.56 -0.47 13.06
C VAL A 115 -4.37 0.46 12.93
N THR A 116 -3.16 -0.09 13.04
CA THR A 116 -1.90 0.67 13.06
C THR A 116 -0.91 0.19 12.00
N LEU A 117 0.08 1.03 11.66
CA LEU A 117 1.21 0.61 10.84
C LEU A 117 2.03 -0.51 11.50
N ALA A 118 2.08 -0.54 12.84
CA ALA A 118 2.74 -1.60 13.56
C ALA A 118 2.06 -2.96 13.34
N ASP A 119 0.73 -3.00 13.28
CA ASP A 119 -0.01 -4.23 12.97
C ASP A 119 0.33 -4.74 11.57
N VAL A 120 0.40 -3.82 10.58
CA VAL A 120 0.77 -4.15 9.19
C VAL A 120 2.20 -4.69 9.13
N VAL A 121 3.16 -4.02 9.78
CA VAL A 121 4.57 -4.44 9.80
C VAL A 121 4.71 -5.81 10.47
N ASN A 122 4.04 -6.04 11.60
CA ASN A 122 4.04 -7.32 12.29
C ASN A 122 3.42 -8.44 11.44
N HIS A 123 2.34 -8.14 10.72
CA HIS A 123 1.72 -9.09 9.82
C HIS A 123 2.71 -9.57 8.75
N TYR A 124 3.38 -8.66 8.06
CA TYR A 124 4.33 -9.02 7.00
C TYR A 124 5.62 -9.63 7.54
N ASP A 125 6.11 -9.18 8.70
CA ASP A 125 7.25 -9.81 9.37
C ASP A 125 6.97 -11.29 9.66
N ASN A 126 5.79 -11.60 10.19
CA ASN A 126 5.35 -12.96 10.45
C ASN A 126 5.11 -13.76 9.16
N HIS A 127 4.42 -13.18 8.19
CA HIS A 127 4.08 -13.86 6.94
C HIS A 127 5.30 -14.21 6.10
N PHE A 128 6.23 -13.27 5.95
CA PHE A 128 7.46 -13.45 5.17
C PHE A 128 8.64 -13.98 5.99
N GLN A 129 8.46 -14.14 7.31
CA GLN A 129 9.49 -14.60 8.24
C GLN A 129 10.79 -13.80 8.12
N THR A 130 10.67 -12.47 8.08
CA THR A 130 11.80 -11.57 7.89
C THR A 130 12.64 -11.37 9.14
N ALA A 131 12.12 -11.77 10.31
CA ALA A 131 12.79 -11.71 11.60
C ALA A 131 13.32 -10.30 11.94
N LEU A 132 12.47 -9.28 11.77
CA LEU A 132 12.78 -7.92 12.15
C LEU A 132 12.83 -7.78 13.67
N SER A 133 13.86 -7.11 14.19
CA SER A 133 13.87 -6.70 15.60
C SER A 133 12.85 -5.58 15.85
N GLU A 134 12.49 -5.33 17.09
CA GLU A 134 11.57 -4.25 17.46
C GLU A 134 12.09 -2.87 17.03
N GLN A 135 13.42 -2.66 17.07
CA GLN A 135 14.02 -1.42 16.57
C GLN A 135 13.90 -1.29 15.04
N GLU A 136 14.13 -2.38 14.31
CA GLU A 136 13.96 -2.40 12.84
C GLU A 136 12.50 -2.14 12.43
N LYS A 137 11.53 -2.70 13.18
CA LYS A 137 10.11 -2.41 12.96
C LYS A 137 9.78 -0.94 13.23
N ALA A 138 10.31 -0.37 14.30
CA ALA A 138 10.12 1.05 14.61
C ALA A 138 10.72 1.95 13.52
N ASP A 139 11.94 1.69 13.08
CA ASP A 139 12.60 2.42 12.00
C ASP A 139 11.81 2.32 10.68
N LEU A 140 11.32 1.13 10.33
CA LEU A 140 10.49 0.90 9.15
C LEU A 140 9.17 1.70 9.21
N ILE A 141 8.53 1.78 10.38
CA ILE A 141 7.32 2.59 10.57
C ILE A 141 7.59 4.07 10.36
N GLU A 142 8.73 4.59 10.83
CA GLU A 142 9.10 5.99 10.59
C GLU A 142 9.33 6.27 9.09
N TYR A 143 9.93 5.34 8.35
CA TYR A 143 10.03 5.44 6.89
C TYR A 143 8.65 5.44 6.23
N LEU A 144 7.76 4.53 6.61
CA LEU A 144 6.39 4.46 6.07
C LEU A 144 5.60 5.76 6.31
N LYS A 145 5.84 6.46 7.42
CA LYS A 145 5.25 7.78 7.67
C LYS A 145 5.85 8.90 6.81
N SER A 146 7.04 8.70 6.25
CA SER A 146 7.74 9.72 5.45
C SER A 146 7.32 9.75 3.99
N ILE A 147 6.59 8.71 3.51
CA ILE A 147 6.17 8.51 2.12
C ILE A 147 4.67 8.64 1.90
#